data_ed1b0d5f606fec7bb132af0d8c667ce4
#
_entry.id   ed1b0d5f606fec7bb132af0d8c667ce4
#
_cell.length_a   1.000
_cell.length_b   1.000
_cell.length_c   1.000
_cell.angle_alpha   90.00
_cell.angle_beta   90.00
_cell.angle_gamma   90.00
#
_symmetry.space_group_name_H-M   'P 1'
#
loop_
_entity.id
_entity.type
_entity.pdbx_description
1 polymer ?
#
loop_
_entity_poly.entity_id
_entity_poly.type
_entity_poly.pdbx_seq_one_letter_code
_entity_poly.pdbx_strand_id
1 'polypeptide(L)'
;MKKITLAGAVIVCSIALCACGKNAKKLNNTGIEYYNAEQYDKAVKAFEEVVDKDKDGKAEYNVNLGKAYVELGNYDEAKKAFMAAYTDDKSSKEAQWGIGVCSYFLRDYATSMEYFGKVVENISVYDEIDLDSLQYYASLQTYYGDSAGAIDSYTVLIRKNYNAGQQYFLRGGIYAGQGMENEAVLDYEEALKEYSDDYEMYYNIYYSLHKAGFENRAISYLRRALEVDGADNFVKGKTYYIIGDYENAMKFLSKAIDDGMQEAEFYLAMTYEKLGNGEEAVSMYEAYIKSYPSDAGAYNQYGVYCMNKGDYNSALGYFAAGLALGDTDAKKELMFNQACCYEYMYQFKTAYEKFGEYLELYPDDEAARHEYEFLSTR
;
A
#
# COMPACT_ATOMS: atom_id res chain seq x y z
N MET A 1 3.63 -1.32 -7.13
CA MET A 1 2.92 -1.75 -8.35
C MET A 1 3.61 -1.11 -9.55
N LYS A 2 4.29 -1.91 -10.39
CA LYS A 2 4.82 -1.40 -11.66
C LYS A 2 3.65 -0.80 -12.44
N LYS A 3 3.80 0.44 -12.95
CA LYS A 3 2.87 0.99 -13.93
C LYS A 3 2.81 0.02 -15.09
N ILE A 4 1.65 -0.59 -15.31
CA ILE A 4 1.43 -1.41 -16.50
C ILE A 4 1.40 -0.42 -17.66
N THR A 5 2.47 -0.37 -18.43
CA THR A 5 2.45 0.28 -19.73
C THR A 5 1.54 -0.56 -20.60
N LEU A 6 0.36 -0.05 -20.89
CA LEU A 6 -0.59 -0.64 -21.85
C LEU A 6 -0.01 -0.64 -23.25
N ALA A 7 0.97 -1.48 -23.52
CA ALA A 7 1.41 -1.80 -24.87
C ALA A 7 0.46 -2.84 -25.47
N GLY A 8 -0.81 -2.49 -25.57
CA GLY A 8 -1.83 -3.32 -26.22
C GLY A 8 -1.95 -2.94 -27.68
N ALA A 9 -1.66 -3.86 -28.56
CA ALA A 9 -1.77 -3.72 -30.01
C ALA A 9 -3.16 -3.21 -30.43
N VAL A 10 -3.19 -2.09 -31.13
CA VAL A 10 -4.39 -1.57 -31.79
C VAL A 10 -4.68 -2.44 -33.02
N ILE A 11 -5.72 -3.26 -32.94
CA ILE A 11 -6.23 -4.02 -34.08
C ILE A 11 -6.96 -3.07 -35.02
N VAL A 12 -6.44 -2.94 -36.24
CA VAL A 12 -7.03 -2.15 -37.33
C VAL A 12 -8.09 -3.01 -37.99
N CYS A 13 -9.37 -2.67 -37.83
CA CYS A 13 -10.44 -3.11 -38.72
C CYS A 13 -10.92 -1.95 -39.58
N SER A 14 -10.68 -2.06 -40.90
CA SER A 14 -11.10 -1.11 -41.92
C SER A 14 -12.52 -1.41 -42.40
N ILE A 15 -13.41 -0.41 -42.45
CA ILE A 15 -14.42 -0.25 -43.51
C ILE A 15 -14.89 1.23 -43.56
N ALA A 16 -14.95 1.77 -44.77
CA ALA A 16 -15.26 3.16 -45.09
C ALA A 16 -16.77 3.47 -45.03
N LEU A 17 -17.11 4.69 -44.59
CA LEU A 17 -18.26 5.44 -45.13
C LEU A 17 -18.31 6.90 -44.58
N CYS A 18 -18.52 7.85 -45.51
CA CYS A 18 -18.80 9.28 -45.35
C CYS A 18 -17.63 10.21 -44.97
N ALA A 19 -17.62 11.42 -45.57
CA ALA A 19 -16.54 12.41 -45.44
C ALA A 19 -16.30 12.92 -43.99
N CYS A 20 -17.32 12.90 -43.13
CA CYS A 20 -17.17 13.17 -41.72
C CYS A 20 -16.42 12.06 -41.00
N GLY A 21 -16.71 10.78 -41.27
CA GLY A 21 -16.04 9.65 -40.68
C GLY A 21 -14.57 9.52 -41.08
N LYS A 22 -14.17 10.03 -42.25
CA LYS A 22 -12.73 10.08 -42.67
C LYS A 22 -11.93 11.04 -41.80
N ASN A 23 -12.53 12.16 -41.40
CA ASN A 23 -11.86 13.17 -40.56
C ASN A 23 -11.78 12.71 -39.11
N ALA A 24 -12.83 12.07 -38.57
CA ALA A 24 -12.86 11.48 -37.23
C ALA A 24 -11.82 10.36 -37.09
N LYS A 25 -11.75 9.43 -38.08
CA LYS A 25 -10.76 8.36 -38.07
C LYS A 25 -9.31 8.88 -38.15
N LYS A 26 -9.05 9.91 -38.94
CA LYS A 26 -7.73 10.53 -38.98
C LYS A 26 -7.35 11.17 -37.65
N LEU A 27 -8.27 11.82 -37.03
CA LEU A 27 -8.04 12.48 -35.74
C LEU A 27 -7.84 11.46 -34.60
N ASN A 28 -8.62 10.36 -34.59
CA ASN A 28 -8.40 9.25 -33.68
C ASN A 28 -7.00 8.62 -33.86
N ASN A 29 -6.58 8.41 -35.11
CA ASN A 29 -5.23 7.89 -35.37
C ASN A 29 -4.14 8.85 -34.85
N THR A 30 -4.33 10.17 -35.02
CA THR A 30 -3.42 11.17 -34.45
C THR A 30 -3.38 11.10 -32.94
N GLY A 31 -4.53 10.90 -32.27
CA GLY A 31 -4.59 10.66 -30.83
C GLY A 31 -3.82 9.40 -30.40
N ILE A 32 -3.96 8.31 -31.15
CA ILE A 32 -3.22 7.06 -30.93
C ILE A 32 -1.71 7.27 -31.12
N GLU A 33 -1.28 8.03 -32.14
CA GLU A 33 0.13 8.38 -32.33
C GLU A 33 0.68 9.15 -31.12
N TYR A 34 -0.07 10.14 -30.60
CA TYR A 34 0.32 10.85 -29.38
C TYR A 34 0.36 9.95 -28.16
N TYR A 35 -0.62 9.05 -27.98
CA TYR A 35 -0.66 8.10 -26.89
C TYR A 35 0.57 7.18 -26.90
N ASN A 36 0.90 6.61 -28.07
CA ASN A 36 2.06 5.74 -28.23
C ASN A 36 3.41 6.48 -28.04
N ALA A 37 3.41 7.81 -28.24
CA ALA A 37 4.55 8.68 -27.96
C ALA A 37 4.57 9.20 -26.50
N GLU A 38 3.73 8.66 -25.62
CA GLU A 38 3.56 9.06 -24.21
C GLU A 38 3.18 10.55 -24.02
N GLN A 39 2.64 11.19 -25.08
CA GLN A 39 2.18 12.57 -25.07
C GLN A 39 0.69 12.62 -24.70
N TYR A 40 0.35 12.15 -23.51
CA TYR A 40 -1.03 11.89 -23.10
C TYR A 40 -1.93 13.12 -23.11
N ASP A 41 -1.43 14.32 -22.73
CA ASP A 41 -2.19 15.57 -22.83
C ASP A 41 -2.61 15.91 -24.28
N LYS A 42 -1.78 15.58 -25.28
CA LYS A 42 -2.12 15.79 -26.68
C LYS A 42 -3.06 14.69 -27.17
N ALA A 43 -2.88 13.47 -26.70
CA ALA A 43 -3.77 12.36 -26.99
C ALA A 43 -5.20 12.68 -26.52
N VAL A 44 -5.36 13.13 -25.26
CA VAL A 44 -6.64 13.56 -24.72
C VAL A 44 -7.31 14.59 -25.60
N LYS A 45 -6.62 15.70 -25.94
CA LYS A 45 -7.19 16.75 -26.81
C LYS A 45 -7.65 16.23 -28.17
N ALA A 46 -6.87 15.33 -28.78
CA ALA A 46 -7.23 14.74 -30.04
C ALA A 46 -8.45 13.82 -29.94
N PHE A 47 -8.52 13.01 -28.86
CA PHE A 47 -9.65 12.13 -28.61
C PHE A 47 -10.92 12.90 -28.21
N GLU A 48 -10.83 13.95 -27.38
CA GLU A 48 -11.98 14.83 -27.08
C GLU A 48 -12.55 15.44 -28.36
N GLU A 49 -11.68 15.93 -29.26
CA GLU A 49 -12.12 16.50 -30.53
C GLU A 49 -12.80 15.46 -31.44
N VAL A 50 -12.41 14.19 -31.37
CA VAL A 50 -13.09 13.10 -32.09
C VAL A 50 -14.47 12.86 -31.51
N VAL A 51 -14.57 12.72 -30.19
CA VAL A 51 -15.83 12.45 -29.49
C VAL A 51 -16.84 13.56 -29.71
N ASP A 52 -16.40 14.83 -29.74
CA ASP A 52 -17.29 15.98 -30.00
C ASP A 52 -17.80 16.02 -31.45
N LYS A 53 -16.98 15.60 -32.42
CA LYS A 53 -17.31 15.67 -33.85
C LYS A 53 -18.11 14.48 -34.34
N ASP A 54 -17.92 13.31 -33.79
CA ASP A 54 -18.58 12.07 -34.19
C ASP A 54 -19.59 11.65 -33.11
N LYS A 55 -20.77 12.23 -33.19
CA LYS A 55 -21.88 11.97 -32.24
C LYS A 55 -22.53 10.60 -32.39
N ASP A 56 -22.19 9.86 -33.44
CA ASP A 56 -22.66 8.48 -33.62
C ASP A 56 -21.89 7.47 -32.72
N GLY A 57 -21.24 8.03 -31.69
CA GLY A 57 -20.79 7.39 -30.45
C GLY A 57 -20.06 6.09 -30.65
N LYS A 58 -18.87 6.11 -31.25
CA LYS A 58 -18.10 4.88 -31.31
C LYS A 58 -17.44 4.62 -29.97
N ALA A 59 -17.83 3.52 -29.35
CA ALA A 59 -17.25 3.01 -28.10
C ALA A 59 -15.71 3.08 -28.14
N GLU A 60 -15.09 2.79 -29.29
CA GLU A 60 -13.63 2.87 -29.51
C GLU A 60 -13.02 4.23 -29.13
N TYR A 61 -13.65 5.36 -29.55
CA TYR A 61 -13.08 6.69 -29.28
C TYR A 61 -13.13 7.03 -27.80
N ASN A 62 -14.23 6.68 -27.15
CA ASN A 62 -14.39 6.86 -25.70
C ASN A 62 -13.46 5.95 -24.90
N VAL A 63 -13.19 4.73 -25.37
CA VAL A 63 -12.18 3.83 -24.78
C VAL A 63 -10.78 4.47 -24.89
N ASN A 64 -10.39 4.98 -26.06
CA ASN A 64 -9.09 5.62 -26.24
C ASN A 64 -8.93 6.88 -25.38
N LEU A 65 -9.99 7.68 -25.28
CA LEU A 65 -10.03 8.86 -24.40
C LEU A 65 -9.88 8.45 -22.93
N GLY A 66 -10.62 7.44 -22.51
CA GLY A 66 -10.53 6.91 -21.14
C GLY A 66 -9.13 6.40 -20.79
N LYS A 67 -8.51 5.65 -21.72
CA LYS A 67 -7.12 5.18 -21.56
C LYS A 67 -6.13 6.33 -21.41
N ALA A 68 -6.26 7.38 -22.22
CA ALA A 68 -5.38 8.54 -22.12
C ALA A 68 -5.54 9.31 -20.80
N TYR A 69 -6.77 9.42 -20.29
CA TYR A 69 -7.01 9.99 -18.95
C TYR A 69 -6.47 9.11 -17.80
N VAL A 70 -6.51 7.78 -17.93
CA VAL A 70 -5.89 6.86 -16.94
C VAL A 70 -4.40 7.13 -16.82
N GLU A 71 -3.69 7.28 -17.94
CA GLU A 71 -2.25 7.56 -17.94
C GLU A 71 -1.90 8.90 -17.28
N LEU A 72 -2.81 9.88 -17.35
CA LEU A 72 -2.69 11.16 -16.64
C LEU A 72 -3.12 11.08 -15.15
N GLY A 73 -3.65 9.95 -14.69
CA GLY A 73 -4.20 9.81 -13.35
C GLY A 73 -5.56 10.49 -13.14
N ASN A 74 -6.20 10.94 -14.21
CA ASN A 74 -7.51 11.63 -14.18
C ASN A 74 -8.65 10.60 -14.19
N TYR A 75 -8.77 9.84 -13.09
CA TYR A 75 -9.68 8.69 -13.02
C TYR A 75 -11.17 9.04 -13.12
N ASP A 76 -11.58 10.23 -12.66
CA ASP A 76 -12.98 10.68 -12.78
C ASP A 76 -13.37 10.91 -14.25
N GLU A 77 -12.55 11.60 -15.03
CA GLU A 77 -12.81 11.84 -16.45
C GLU A 77 -12.65 10.56 -17.27
N ALA A 78 -11.66 9.71 -16.93
CA ALA A 78 -11.50 8.40 -17.52
C ALA A 78 -12.77 7.53 -17.31
N LYS A 79 -13.31 7.49 -16.08
CA LYS A 79 -14.55 6.75 -15.76
C LYS A 79 -15.73 7.23 -16.59
N LYS A 80 -15.88 8.55 -16.79
CA LYS A 80 -16.94 9.11 -17.64
C LYS A 80 -16.80 8.64 -19.10
N ALA A 81 -15.59 8.68 -19.65
CA ALA A 81 -15.31 8.22 -21.02
C ALA A 81 -15.59 6.72 -21.17
N PHE A 82 -15.13 5.87 -20.27
CA PHE A 82 -15.42 4.43 -20.32
C PHE A 82 -16.91 4.13 -20.11
N MET A 83 -17.62 4.86 -19.26
CA MET A 83 -19.08 4.73 -19.11
C MET A 83 -19.83 5.12 -20.39
N ALA A 84 -19.37 6.13 -21.12
CA ALA A 84 -19.93 6.48 -22.42
C ALA A 84 -19.70 5.33 -23.42
N ALA A 85 -18.46 4.78 -23.49
CA ALA A 85 -18.16 3.61 -24.30
C ALA A 85 -19.05 2.41 -23.97
N TYR A 86 -19.22 2.12 -22.67
CA TYR A 86 -20.07 1.02 -22.20
C TYR A 86 -21.56 1.24 -22.51
N THR A 87 -22.01 2.50 -22.57
CA THR A 87 -23.38 2.83 -22.93
C THR A 87 -23.64 2.51 -24.39
N ASP A 88 -22.66 2.77 -25.27
CA ASP A 88 -22.71 2.50 -26.71
C ASP A 88 -22.57 1.00 -27.00
N ASP A 89 -21.64 0.32 -26.30
CA ASP A 89 -21.42 -1.11 -26.41
C ASP A 89 -21.21 -1.76 -25.02
N LYS A 90 -22.27 -2.35 -24.50
CA LYS A 90 -22.23 -3.05 -23.19
C LYS A 90 -21.36 -4.31 -23.20
N SER A 91 -21.00 -4.82 -24.37
CA SER A 91 -20.11 -5.98 -24.52
C SER A 91 -18.63 -5.58 -24.59
N SER A 92 -18.31 -4.29 -24.69
CA SER A 92 -16.93 -3.80 -24.73
C SER A 92 -16.17 -4.16 -23.46
N LYS A 93 -15.27 -5.13 -23.58
CA LYS A 93 -14.40 -5.60 -22.52
C LYS A 93 -13.48 -4.48 -22.02
N GLU A 94 -12.95 -3.69 -22.94
CA GLU A 94 -12.09 -2.54 -22.63
C GLU A 94 -12.83 -1.47 -21.81
N ALA A 95 -14.10 -1.22 -22.12
CA ALA A 95 -14.91 -0.27 -21.35
C ALA A 95 -15.19 -0.82 -19.94
N GLN A 96 -15.55 -2.10 -19.82
CA GLN A 96 -15.77 -2.74 -18.53
C GLN A 96 -14.49 -2.72 -17.67
N TRP A 97 -13.36 -3.11 -18.24
CA TRP A 97 -12.06 -3.05 -17.60
C TRP A 97 -11.73 -1.62 -17.14
N GLY A 98 -11.90 -0.62 -18.03
CA GLY A 98 -11.60 0.78 -17.73
C GLY A 98 -12.45 1.35 -16.59
N ILE A 99 -13.75 1.01 -16.54
CA ILE A 99 -14.62 1.39 -15.42
C ILE A 99 -14.15 0.72 -14.12
N GLY A 100 -13.78 -0.57 -14.19
CA GLY A 100 -13.22 -1.30 -13.06
C GLY A 100 -11.96 -0.64 -12.50
N VAL A 101 -10.98 -0.33 -13.36
CA VAL A 101 -9.71 0.33 -13.00
C VAL A 101 -9.97 1.69 -12.37
N CYS A 102 -10.74 2.56 -13.05
CA CYS A 102 -11.03 3.90 -12.52
C CYS A 102 -11.73 3.83 -11.16
N SER A 103 -12.70 2.94 -11.00
CA SER A 103 -13.41 2.74 -9.73
C SER A 103 -12.47 2.25 -8.62
N TYR A 104 -11.51 1.39 -8.94
CA TYR A 104 -10.50 0.92 -7.99
C TYR A 104 -9.66 2.08 -7.44
N PHE A 105 -9.13 2.94 -8.33
CA PHE A 105 -8.31 4.08 -7.92
C PHE A 105 -9.12 5.17 -7.20
N LEU A 106 -10.41 5.31 -7.53
CA LEU A 106 -11.36 6.18 -6.82
C LEU A 106 -11.87 5.56 -5.50
N ARG A 107 -11.41 4.36 -5.13
CA ARG A 107 -11.82 3.59 -3.94
C ARG A 107 -13.32 3.19 -3.94
N ASP A 108 -13.96 3.23 -5.10
CA ASP A 108 -15.30 2.67 -5.31
C ASP A 108 -15.17 1.17 -5.60
N TYR A 109 -14.78 0.42 -4.57
CA TYR A 109 -14.45 -1.00 -4.69
C TYR A 109 -15.66 -1.87 -5.07
N ALA A 110 -16.85 -1.45 -4.71
CA ALA A 110 -18.07 -2.18 -5.08
C ALA A 110 -18.31 -2.13 -6.59
N THR A 111 -18.26 -0.94 -7.20
CA THR A 111 -18.35 -0.80 -8.67
C THR A 111 -17.18 -1.48 -9.36
N SER A 112 -15.97 -1.36 -8.81
CA SER A 112 -14.79 -2.04 -9.36
C SER A 112 -14.96 -3.55 -9.41
N MET A 113 -15.40 -4.16 -8.32
CA MET A 113 -15.69 -5.61 -8.23
C MET A 113 -16.76 -6.05 -9.24
N GLU A 114 -17.83 -5.27 -9.41
CA GLU A 114 -18.89 -5.55 -10.37
C GLU A 114 -18.36 -5.59 -11.81
N TYR A 115 -17.59 -4.59 -12.22
CA TYR A 115 -17.15 -4.48 -13.61
C TYR A 115 -16.00 -5.45 -13.95
N PHE A 116 -15.07 -5.69 -13.06
CA PHE A 116 -14.09 -6.75 -13.26
C PHE A 116 -14.75 -8.14 -13.26
N GLY A 117 -15.76 -8.35 -12.41
CA GLY A 117 -16.57 -9.58 -12.44
C GLY A 117 -17.19 -9.84 -13.81
N LYS A 118 -17.77 -8.81 -14.46
CA LYS A 118 -18.33 -8.94 -15.83
C LYS A 118 -17.26 -9.36 -16.85
N VAL A 119 -16.03 -8.87 -16.74
CA VAL A 119 -14.93 -9.31 -17.61
C VAL A 119 -14.59 -10.77 -17.33
N VAL A 120 -14.37 -11.11 -16.06
CA VAL A 120 -13.90 -12.44 -15.62
C VAL A 120 -14.93 -13.53 -15.94
N GLU A 121 -16.22 -13.27 -15.78
CA GLU A 121 -17.31 -14.23 -16.08
C GLU A 121 -17.39 -14.62 -17.56
N ASN A 122 -16.89 -13.77 -18.46
CA ASN A 122 -16.98 -13.94 -19.91
C ASN A 122 -15.67 -14.38 -20.57
N ILE A 123 -14.67 -14.77 -19.79
CA ILE A 123 -13.37 -15.22 -20.32
C ILE A 123 -13.55 -16.56 -21.05
N SER A 124 -13.24 -16.58 -22.34
CA SER A 124 -13.13 -17.80 -23.14
C SER A 124 -11.67 -18.15 -23.47
N VAL A 125 -10.88 -17.15 -23.78
CA VAL A 125 -9.43 -17.23 -23.99
C VAL A 125 -8.80 -16.05 -23.29
N TYR A 126 -7.84 -16.29 -22.43
CA TYR A 126 -7.18 -15.23 -21.65
C TYR A 126 -6.32 -14.33 -22.54
N ASP A 127 -6.68 -13.08 -22.65
CA ASP A 127 -5.82 -12.01 -23.16
C ASP A 127 -5.28 -11.13 -21.99
N GLU A 128 -4.57 -10.08 -22.33
CA GLU A 128 -3.93 -9.19 -21.32
C GLU A 128 -4.98 -8.48 -20.45
N ILE A 129 -6.09 -8.01 -21.04
CA ILE A 129 -7.17 -7.35 -20.30
C ILE A 129 -7.87 -8.32 -19.33
N ASP A 130 -8.07 -9.58 -19.77
CA ASP A 130 -8.64 -10.62 -18.92
C ASP A 130 -7.75 -10.91 -17.71
N LEU A 131 -6.44 -11.03 -17.93
CA LEU A 131 -5.47 -11.32 -16.87
C LEU A 131 -5.32 -10.13 -15.90
N ASP A 132 -5.28 -8.91 -16.42
CA ASP A 132 -5.24 -7.70 -15.59
C ASP A 132 -6.53 -7.55 -14.77
N SER A 133 -7.69 -7.75 -15.41
CA SER A 133 -9.00 -7.76 -14.72
C SER A 133 -9.05 -8.81 -13.62
N LEU A 134 -8.55 -10.01 -13.89
CA LEU A 134 -8.53 -11.11 -12.91
C LEU A 134 -7.60 -10.76 -11.73
N GLN A 135 -6.49 -10.06 -11.97
CA GLN A 135 -5.59 -9.61 -10.89
C GLN A 135 -6.28 -8.60 -9.96
N TYR A 136 -6.95 -7.58 -10.50
CA TYR A 136 -7.73 -6.64 -9.69
C TYR A 136 -8.88 -7.35 -8.97
N TYR A 137 -9.56 -8.25 -9.67
CA TYR A 137 -10.68 -9.02 -9.11
C TYR A 137 -10.22 -9.87 -7.91
N ALA A 138 -9.09 -10.58 -8.04
CA ALA A 138 -8.48 -11.35 -6.94
C ALA A 138 -8.13 -10.47 -5.73
N SER A 139 -7.59 -9.28 -5.98
CA SER A 139 -7.28 -8.31 -4.91
C SER A 139 -8.55 -7.83 -4.18
N LEU A 140 -9.63 -7.60 -4.92
CA LEU A 140 -10.94 -7.23 -4.36
C LEU A 140 -11.59 -8.40 -3.61
N GLN A 141 -11.50 -9.63 -4.11
CA GLN A 141 -11.92 -10.83 -3.38
C GLN A 141 -11.20 -10.93 -2.03
N THR A 142 -9.88 -10.68 -2.02
CA THR A 142 -9.10 -10.63 -0.77
C THR A 142 -9.61 -9.54 0.17
N TYR A 143 -9.85 -8.34 -0.36
CA TYR A 143 -10.36 -7.20 0.41
C TYR A 143 -11.73 -7.47 1.05
N TYR A 144 -12.63 -8.14 0.33
CA TYR A 144 -13.96 -8.53 0.83
C TYR A 144 -13.97 -9.84 1.61
N GLY A 145 -12.82 -10.49 1.82
CA GLY A 145 -12.69 -11.72 2.61
C GLY A 145 -13.06 -13.00 1.87
N ASP A 146 -13.30 -12.95 0.56
CA ASP A 146 -13.46 -14.16 -0.28
C ASP A 146 -12.10 -14.80 -0.56
N SER A 147 -11.51 -15.38 0.48
CA SER A 147 -10.19 -16.01 0.38
C SER A 147 -10.15 -17.17 -0.61
N ALA A 148 -11.23 -17.94 -0.71
CA ALA A 148 -11.30 -19.10 -1.62
C ALA A 148 -11.27 -18.64 -3.08
N GLY A 149 -12.13 -17.68 -3.44
CA GLY A 149 -12.15 -17.11 -4.77
C GLY A 149 -10.83 -16.42 -5.14
N ALA A 150 -10.21 -15.72 -4.19
CA ALA A 150 -8.92 -15.07 -4.40
C ALA A 150 -7.80 -16.09 -4.68
N ILE A 151 -7.73 -17.18 -3.91
CA ILE A 151 -6.77 -18.28 -4.13
C ILE A 151 -6.94 -18.88 -5.53
N ASP A 152 -8.18 -19.13 -5.96
CA ASP A 152 -8.47 -19.68 -7.29
C ASP A 152 -8.02 -18.69 -8.39
N SER A 153 -8.33 -17.40 -8.24
CA SER A 153 -7.97 -16.35 -9.18
C SER A 153 -6.44 -16.20 -9.29
N TYR A 154 -5.72 -16.13 -8.18
CA TYR A 154 -4.25 -16.10 -8.18
C TYR A 154 -3.66 -17.38 -8.76
N THR A 155 -4.26 -18.55 -8.51
CA THR A 155 -3.81 -19.81 -9.10
C THR A 155 -3.92 -19.81 -10.63
N VAL A 156 -4.97 -19.21 -11.20
CA VAL A 156 -5.10 -19.04 -12.65
C VAL A 156 -3.99 -18.12 -13.18
N LEU A 157 -3.76 -16.97 -12.54
CA LEU A 157 -2.73 -16.01 -12.94
C LEU A 157 -1.32 -16.64 -12.91
N ILE A 158 -1.02 -17.43 -11.88
CA ILE A 158 0.24 -18.18 -11.75
C ILE A 158 0.38 -19.17 -12.93
N ARG A 159 -0.66 -19.97 -13.22
CA ARG A 159 -0.64 -20.92 -14.36
C ARG A 159 -0.48 -20.24 -15.70
N LYS A 160 -0.94 -18.99 -15.84
CA LYS A 160 -0.75 -18.17 -17.04
C LYS A 160 0.57 -17.43 -17.07
N ASN A 161 1.39 -17.60 -16.05
CA ASN A 161 2.67 -16.88 -15.86
C ASN A 161 2.52 -15.35 -15.92
N TYR A 162 1.40 -14.83 -15.40
CA TYR A 162 1.12 -13.41 -15.36
C TYR A 162 1.61 -12.81 -14.04
N ASN A 163 2.76 -12.15 -14.07
CA ASN A 163 3.46 -11.64 -12.89
C ASN A 163 3.54 -12.71 -11.77
N ALA A 164 3.98 -13.92 -12.14
CA ALA A 164 3.80 -15.12 -11.30
C ALA A 164 4.38 -14.97 -9.91
N GLY A 165 5.56 -14.40 -9.75
CA GLY A 165 6.19 -14.14 -8.45
C GLY A 165 5.32 -13.27 -7.53
N GLN A 166 4.73 -12.20 -8.08
CA GLN A 166 3.81 -11.34 -7.32
C GLN A 166 2.54 -12.10 -6.91
N GLN A 167 1.99 -12.95 -7.80
CA GLN A 167 0.79 -13.72 -7.49
C GLN A 167 1.05 -14.79 -6.42
N TYR A 168 2.22 -15.44 -6.47
CA TYR A 168 2.65 -16.33 -5.41
C TYR A 168 2.73 -15.60 -4.06
N PHE A 169 3.35 -14.41 -4.01
CA PHE A 169 3.43 -13.63 -2.79
C PHE A 169 2.02 -13.29 -2.24
N LEU A 170 1.10 -12.84 -3.08
CA LEU A 170 -0.26 -12.46 -2.67
C LEU A 170 -1.07 -13.66 -2.18
N ARG A 171 -0.97 -14.81 -2.86
CA ARG A 171 -1.63 -16.06 -2.45
C ARG A 171 -1.04 -16.60 -1.15
N GLY A 172 0.27 -16.54 -1.02
CA GLY A 172 0.99 -16.88 0.22
C GLY A 172 0.52 -16.06 1.42
N GLY A 173 0.23 -14.76 1.21
CA GLY A 173 -0.35 -13.89 2.23
C GLY A 173 -1.74 -14.35 2.70
N ILE A 174 -2.57 -14.85 1.79
CA ILE A 174 -3.87 -15.42 2.16
C ILE A 174 -3.67 -16.70 2.97
N TYR A 175 -2.79 -17.61 2.54
CA TYR A 175 -2.48 -18.83 3.29
C TYR A 175 -1.95 -18.52 4.69
N ALA A 176 -1.03 -17.56 4.81
CA ALA A 176 -0.52 -17.13 6.11
C ALA A 176 -1.66 -16.62 7.02
N GLY A 177 -2.54 -15.74 6.50
CA GLY A 177 -3.69 -15.22 7.23
C GLY A 177 -4.70 -16.30 7.67
N GLN A 178 -4.72 -17.44 6.99
CA GLN A 178 -5.54 -18.62 7.35
C GLN A 178 -4.82 -19.59 8.30
N GLY A 179 -3.60 -19.30 8.73
CA GLY A 179 -2.80 -20.18 9.57
C GLY A 179 -2.12 -21.35 8.82
N MET A 180 -2.14 -21.33 7.50
CA MET A 180 -1.56 -22.36 6.63
C MET A 180 -0.09 -22.04 6.34
N GLU A 181 0.76 -22.21 7.36
CA GLU A 181 2.18 -21.79 7.28
C GLU A 181 2.94 -22.48 6.14
N ASN A 182 2.74 -23.77 5.95
CA ASN A 182 3.50 -24.52 4.95
C ASN A 182 3.17 -24.08 3.52
N GLU A 183 1.91 -23.87 3.21
CA GLU A 183 1.43 -23.39 1.93
C GLU A 183 1.90 -21.98 1.65
N ALA A 184 1.86 -21.11 2.66
CA ALA A 184 2.39 -19.75 2.59
C ALA A 184 3.88 -19.75 2.26
N VAL A 185 4.66 -20.56 2.98
CA VAL A 185 6.12 -20.69 2.76
C VAL A 185 6.43 -21.21 1.38
N LEU A 186 5.71 -22.22 0.88
CA LEU A 186 5.91 -22.72 -0.48
C LEU A 186 5.69 -21.62 -1.53
N ASP A 187 4.66 -20.83 -1.38
CA ASP A 187 4.37 -19.73 -2.27
C ASP A 187 5.42 -18.61 -2.17
N TYR A 188 5.89 -18.28 -0.97
CA TYR A 188 6.95 -17.28 -0.80
C TYR A 188 8.29 -17.74 -1.41
N GLU A 189 8.63 -19.03 -1.31
CA GLU A 189 9.82 -19.54 -1.97
C GLU A 189 9.71 -19.49 -3.50
N GLU A 190 8.51 -19.70 -4.06
CA GLU A 190 8.29 -19.52 -5.50
C GLU A 190 8.38 -18.04 -5.90
N ALA A 191 7.82 -17.11 -5.10
CA ALA A 191 7.96 -15.68 -5.32
C ALA A 191 9.43 -15.23 -5.33
N LEU A 192 10.25 -15.72 -4.39
CA LEU A 192 11.66 -15.39 -4.29
C LEU A 192 12.53 -15.94 -5.41
N LYS A 193 12.05 -16.85 -6.25
CA LYS A 193 12.80 -17.23 -7.47
C LYS A 193 12.87 -16.07 -8.47
N GLU A 194 11.85 -15.20 -8.49
CA GLU A 194 11.80 -14.01 -9.34
C GLU A 194 12.39 -12.77 -8.63
N TYR A 195 12.28 -12.71 -7.29
CA TYR A 195 12.64 -11.55 -6.46
C TYR A 195 13.79 -11.86 -5.49
N SER A 196 14.77 -12.71 -5.89
CA SER A 196 15.89 -13.10 -5.03
C SER A 196 16.74 -11.94 -4.55
N ASP A 197 16.89 -10.89 -5.38
CA ASP A 197 17.73 -9.72 -5.13
C ASP A 197 16.94 -8.50 -4.67
N ASP A 198 15.62 -8.69 -4.46
CA ASP A 198 14.71 -7.65 -3.96
C ASP A 198 14.44 -7.87 -2.47
N TYR A 199 15.16 -7.18 -1.60
CA TYR A 199 14.98 -7.36 -0.19
C TYR A 199 13.71 -6.72 0.38
N GLU A 200 13.03 -5.82 -0.34
CA GLU A 200 11.67 -5.41 0.02
C GLU A 200 10.72 -6.61 0.01
N MET A 201 10.90 -7.53 -0.94
CA MET A 201 10.13 -8.78 -0.95
C MET A 201 10.35 -9.61 0.33
N TYR A 202 11.60 -9.73 0.80
CA TYR A 202 11.89 -10.43 2.06
C TYR A 202 11.23 -9.75 3.27
N TYR A 203 11.21 -8.41 3.31
CA TYR A 203 10.50 -7.66 4.34
C TYR A 203 8.98 -7.87 4.27
N ASN A 204 8.41 -7.84 3.08
CA ASN A 204 6.99 -8.08 2.88
C ASN A 204 6.58 -9.48 3.34
N ILE A 205 7.41 -10.49 3.06
CA ILE A 205 7.22 -11.86 3.56
C ILE A 205 7.33 -11.89 5.09
N TYR A 206 8.35 -11.23 5.65
CA TYR A 206 8.50 -11.11 7.09
C TYR A 206 7.23 -10.54 7.74
N TYR A 207 6.74 -9.39 7.27
CA TYR A 207 5.54 -8.76 7.84
C TYR A 207 4.30 -9.63 7.71
N SER A 208 4.14 -10.33 6.60
CA SER A 208 3.02 -11.24 6.39
C SER A 208 3.03 -12.40 7.39
N LEU A 209 4.17 -13.06 7.56
CA LEU A 209 4.34 -14.17 8.49
C LEU A 209 4.30 -13.72 9.95
N HIS A 210 4.90 -12.58 10.28
CA HIS A 210 4.87 -11.99 11.62
C HIS A 210 3.43 -11.67 12.05
N LYS A 211 2.66 -11.01 11.18
CA LYS A 211 1.24 -10.72 11.40
C LYS A 211 0.39 -11.98 11.60
N ALA A 212 0.77 -13.06 10.95
CA ALA A 212 0.12 -14.38 11.10
C ALA A 212 0.59 -15.15 12.36
N GLY A 213 1.55 -14.63 13.14
CA GLY A 213 2.10 -15.26 14.35
C GLY A 213 3.21 -16.27 14.09
N PHE A 214 3.74 -16.38 12.87
CA PHE A 214 4.82 -17.30 12.51
C PHE A 214 6.22 -16.68 12.68
N GLU A 215 6.49 -16.17 13.90
CA GLU A 215 7.65 -15.33 14.23
C GLU A 215 9.00 -15.94 13.81
N ASN A 216 9.26 -17.20 14.16
CA ASN A 216 10.53 -17.86 13.83
C ASN A 216 10.75 -17.96 12.32
N ARG A 217 9.68 -18.21 11.57
CA ARG A 217 9.71 -18.27 10.13
C ARG A 217 9.93 -16.88 9.52
N ALA A 218 9.20 -15.89 10.01
CA ALA A 218 9.34 -14.49 9.62
C ALA A 218 10.80 -14.01 9.75
N ILE A 219 11.41 -14.20 10.93
CA ILE A 219 12.80 -13.83 11.19
C ILE A 219 13.78 -14.54 10.24
N SER A 220 13.49 -15.77 9.81
CA SER A 220 14.36 -16.48 8.87
C SER A 220 14.48 -15.77 7.52
N TYR A 221 13.41 -15.11 7.04
CA TYR A 221 13.45 -14.33 5.81
C TYR A 221 14.26 -13.04 5.96
N LEU A 222 14.16 -12.37 7.12
CA LEU A 222 14.99 -11.18 7.40
C LEU A 222 16.50 -11.55 7.41
N ARG A 223 16.86 -12.72 7.93
CA ARG A 223 18.25 -13.17 7.88
C ARG A 223 18.75 -13.36 6.45
N ARG A 224 17.89 -13.87 5.58
CA ARG A 224 18.20 -14.00 4.14
C ARG A 224 18.31 -12.65 3.44
N ALA A 225 17.49 -11.65 3.84
CA ALA A 225 17.57 -10.29 3.33
C ALA A 225 18.96 -9.65 3.56
N LEU A 226 19.68 -10.03 4.63
CA LEU A 226 21.04 -9.56 4.91
C LEU A 226 22.10 -10.10 3.92
N GLU A 227 21.78 -11.19 3.22
CA GLU A 227 22.65 -11.83 2.24
C GLU A 227 22.44 -11.24 0.84
N VAL A 228 21.42 -10.40 0.64
CA VAL A 228 21.13 -9.76 -0.64
C VAL A 228 22.19 -8.70 -0.95
N ASP A 229 22.82 -8.80 -2.12
CA ASP A 229 23.80 -7.85 -2.58
C ASP A 229 23.18 -6.45 -2.80
N GLY A 230 23.89 -5.41 -2.38
CA GLY A 230 23.44 -4.02 -2.57
C GLY A 230 22.52 -3.47 -1.46
N ALA A 231 22.16 -4.27 -0.44
CA ALA A 231 21.47 -3.74 0.72
C ALA A 231 22.33 -2.64 1.40
N ASP A 232 21.79 -1.43 1.52
CA ASP A 232 22.49 -0.32 2.12
C ASP A 232 22.66 -0.50 3.65
N ASN A 233 23.45 0.39 4.25
CA ASN A 233 23.75 0.32 5.68
C ASN A 233 22.51 0.53 6.55
N PHE A 234 21.55 1.37 6.11
CA PHE A 234 20.32 1.63 6.86
C PHE A 234 19.44 0.38 6.94
N VAL A 235 19.26 -0.27 5.80
CA VAL A 235 18.47 -1.50 5.73
C VAL A 235 19.09 -2.62 6.53
N LYS A 236 20.41 -2.82 6.40
CA LYS A 236 21.11 -3.81 7.23
C LYS A 236 20.95 -3.52 8.72
N GLY A 237 21.12 -2.26 9.11
CA GLY A 237 20.96 -1.84 10.50
C GLY A 237 19.55 -2.06 11.03
N LYS A 238 18.53 -1.68 10.26
CA LYS A 238 17.12 -1.92 10.59
C LYS A 238 16.81 -3.42 10.70
N THR A 239 17.34 -4.22 9.79
CA THR A 239 17.18 -5.70 9.83
C THR A 239 17.80 -6.28 11.09
N TYR A 240 19.03 -5.90 11.42
CA TYR A 240 19.69 -6.36 12.64
C TYR A 240 18.92 -5.93 13.90
N TYR A 241 18.37 -4.73 13.94
CA TYR A 241 17.50 -4.29 15.03
C TYR A 241 16.27 -5.20 15.20
N ILE A 242 15.57 -5.50 14.11
CA ILE A 242 14.35 -6.34 14.15
C ILE A 242 14.68 -7.77 14.60
N ILE A 243 15.79 -8.35 14.16
CA ILE A 243 16.20 -9.70 14.57
C ILE A 243 16.83 -9.75 15.98
N GLY A 244 16.98 -8.61 16.65
CA GLY A 244 17.52 -8.50 18.00
C GLY A 244 19.04 -8.50 18.11
N ASP A 245 19.77 -8.39 17.01
CA ASP A 245 21.24 -8.26 16.99
C ASP A 245 21.60 -6.76 17.08
N TYR A 246 21.47 -6.22 18.29
CA TYR A 246 21.63 -4.78 18.52
C TYR A 246 23.06 -4.25 18.33
N GLU A 247 24.09 -5.11 18.49
CA GLU A 247 25.48 -4.71 18.25
C GLU A 247 25.74 -4.47 16.76
N ASN A 248 25.27 -5.37 15.90
CA ASN A 248 25.34 -5.18 14.46
C ASN A 248 24.38 -4.07 13.98
N ALA A 249 23.18 -3.94 14.58
CA ALA A 249 22.27 -2.84 14.32
C ALA A 249 22.97 -1.50 14.54
N MET A 250 23.56 -1.28 15.72
CA MET A 250 24.32 -0.08 16.07
C MET A 250 25.42 0.22 15.04
N LYS A 251 26.22 -0.81 14.68
CA LYS A 251 27.31 -0.67 13.71
C LYS A 251 26.85 -0.19 12.33
N PHE A 252 25.77 -0.79 11.82
CA PHE A 252 25.29 -0.48 10.47
C PHE A 252 24.47 0.81 10.44
N LEU A 253 23.68 1.11 11.49
CA LEU A 253 22.94 2.37 11.60
C LEU A 253 23.89 3.56 11.75
N SER A 254 24.97 3.44 12.52
CA SER A 254 25.99 4.49 12.60
C SER A 254 26.62 4.78 11.23
N LYS A 255 26.92 3.72 10.44
CA LYS A 255 27.40 3.93 9.07
C LYS A 255 26.38 4.59 8.16
N ALA A 256 25.10 4.22 8.31
CA ALA A 256 24.03 4.85 7.55
C ALA A 256 23.94 6.37 7.82
N ILE A 257 24.13 6.79 9.07
CA ILE A 257 24.20 8.20 9.44
C ILE A 257 25.43 8.86 8.79
N ASP A 258 26.60 8.21 8.83
CA ASP A 258 27.81 8.68 8.16
C ASP A 258 27.61 8.82 6.63
N ASP A 259 26.81 7.95 6.04
CA ASP A 259 26.39 7.98 4.62
C ASP A 259 25.32 9.06 4.34
N GLY A 260 24.86 9.79 5.38
CA GLY A 260 23.89 10.89 5.26
C GLY A 260 22.42 10.49 5.42
N MET A 261 22.14 9.24 5.81
CA MET A 261 20.77 8.74 6.06
C MET A 261 20.31 9.09 7.47
N GLN A 262 19.69 10.24 7.63
CA GLN A 262 19.23 10.74 8.94
C GLN A 262 18.11 9.90 9.55
N GLU A 263 17.31 9.19 8.74
CA GLU A 263 16.30 8.25 9.21
C GLU A 263 16.88 7.14 10.11
N ALA A 264 18.17 6.85 9.96
CA ALA A 264 18.87 5.88 10.78
C ALA A 264 19.01 6.31 12.25
N GLU A 265 18.95 7.62 12.56
CA GLU A 265 19.02 8.16 13.93
C GLU A 265 17.90 7.58 14.81
N PHE A 266 16.70 7.42 14.27
CA PHE A 266 15.56 6.86 15.00
C PHE A 266 15.79 5.40 15.41
N TYR A 267 16.23 4.56 14.46
CA TYR A 267 16.53 3.15 14.75
C TYR A 267 17.76 3.00 15.64
N LEU A 268 18.74 3.91 15.51
CA LEU A 268 19.91 3.92 16.38
C LEU A 268 19.55 4.31 17.80
N ALA A 269 18.64 5.28 18.00
CA ALA A 269 18.10 5.62 19.31
C ALA A 269 17.45 4.41 20.00
N MET A 270 16.55 3.72 19.28
CA MET A 270 15.93 2.50 19.78
C MET A 270 16.95 1.38 20.06
N THR A 271 18.00 1.29 19.23
CA THR A 271 19.09 0.31 19.43
C THR A 271 19.85 0.61 20.72
N TYR A 272 20.22 1.86 20.96
CA TYR A 272 20.87 2.27 22.21
C TYR A 272 19.97 2.04 23.43
N GLU A 273 18.66 2.26 23.31
CA GLU A 273 17.70 1.91 24.35
C GLU A 273 17.79 0.43 24.72
N LYS A 274 17.81 -0.47 23.71
CA LYS A 274 17.92 -1.93 23.92
C LYS A 274 19.27 -2.35 24.52
N LEU A 275 20.35 -1.65 24.18
CA LEU A 275 21.69 -1.88 24.73
C LEU A 275 21.87 -1.25 26.14
N GLY A 276 20.91 -0.45 26.61
CA GLY A 276 20.99 0.24 27.89
C GLY A 276 21.82 1.53 27.90
N ASN A 277 22.22 2.00 26.71
CA ASN A 277 23.03 3.20 26.50
C ASN A 277 22.11 4.44 26.47
N GLY A 278 21.69 4.89 27.66
CA GLY A 278 20.63 5.87 27.79
C GLY A 278 20.96 7.27 27.30
N GLU A 279 22.19 7.75 27.51
CA GLU A 279 22.62 9.08 27.06
C GLU A 279 22.67 9.16 25.53
N GLU A 280 23.21 8.13 24.89
CA GLU A 280 23.27 8.02 23.44
C GLU A 280 21.86 7.89 22.83
N ALA A 281 20.96 7.13 23.47
CA ALA A 281 19.58 7.01 23.02
C ALA A 281 18.87 8.37 22.98
N VAL A 282 18.99 9.15 24.08
CA VAL A 282 18.44 10.51 24.18
C VAL A 282 18.98 11.40 23.07
N SER A 283 20.31 11.41 22.90
CA SER A 283 20.98 12.23 21.88
C SER A 283 20.45 11.92 20.47
N MET A 284 20.23 10.66 20.14
CA MET A 284 19.72 10.24 18.83
C MET A 284 18.22 10.57 18.65
N TYR A 285 17.40 10.38 19.68
CA TYR A 285 15.99 10.79 19.62
C TYR A 285 15.85 12.30 19.38
N GLU A 286 16.64 13.12 20.09
CA GLU A 286 16.63 14.58 19.94
C GLU A 286 17.12 15.01 18.54
N ALA A 287 18.16 14.37 18.01
CA ALA A 287 18.65 14.63 16.67
C ALA A 287 17.58 14.31 15.62
N TYR A 288 16.96 13.13 15.74
CA TYR A 288 15.90 12.70 14.82
C TYR A 288 14.70 13.65 14.84
N ILE A 289 14.14 13.97 16.01
CA ILE A 289 12.99 14.87 16.12
C ILE A 289 13.30 16.27 15.56
N LYS A 290 14.55 16.73 15.71
CA LYS A 290 14.98 17.99 15.11
C LYS A 290 14.99 17.95 13.58
N SER A 291 15.38 16.81 13.00
CA SER A 291 15.42 16.59 11.55
C SER A 291 14.02 16.31 10.97
N TYR A 292 13.18 15.61 11.74
CA TYR A 292 11.83 15.17 11.36
C TYR A 292 10.75 15.63 12.37
N PRO A 293 10.51 16.94 12.51
CA PRO A 293 9.61 17.48 13.54
C PRO A 293 8.12 17.16 13.32
N SER A 294 7.77 16.60 12.20
CA SER A 294 6.40 16.17 11.87
C SER A 294 6.16 14.67 12.05
N ASP A 295 7.15 13.90 12.52
CA ASP A 295 7.00 12.46 12.78
C ASP A 295 6.39 12.22 14.19
N ALA A 296 5.06 12.07 14.24
CA ALA A 296 4.32 11.80 15.47
C ALA A 296 4.73 10.46 16.14
N GLY A 297 5.15 9.47 15.35
CA GLY A 297 5.63 8.18 15.84
C GLY A 297 6.92 8.31 16.64
N ALA A 298 7.82 9.17 16.21
CA ALA A 298 9.07 9.45 16.93
C ALA A 298 8.82 10.12 18.29
N TYR A 299 7.88 11.07 18.35
CA TYR A 299 7.45 11.66 19.63
C TYR A 299 6.84 10.62 20.56
N ASN A 300 6.01 9.71 20.02
CA ASN A 300 5.44 8.63 20.82
C ASN A 300 6.54 7.72 21.38
N GLN A 301 7.47 7.27 20.56
CA GLN A 301 8.53 6.35 20.98
C GLN A 301 9.47 6.99 22.03
N TYR A 302 9.84 8.24 21.83
CA TYR A 302 10.69 8.95 22.82
C TYR A 302 9.93 9.23 24.11
N GLY A 303 8.63 9.56 24.04
CA GLY A 303 7.75 9.66 25.19
C GLY A 303 7.68 8.35 26.00
N VAL A 304 7.51 7.22 25.32
CA VAL A 304 7.51 5.88 25.94
C VAL A 304 8.87 5.57 26.59
N TYR A 305 9.99 5.93 25.92
CA TYR A 305 11.30 5.79 26.53
C TYR A 305 11.43 6.58 27.85
N CYS A 306 11.03 7.86 27.87
CA CYS A 306 11.02 8.68 29.05
C CYS A 306 10.12 8.09 30.16
N MET A 307 8.93 7.62 29.80
CA MET A 307 7.98 7.00 30.73
C MET A 307 8.60 5.75 31.37
N ASN A 308 9.27 4.89 30.60
CA ASN A 308 9.96 3.70 31.09
C ASN A 308 11.15 4.02 32.03
N LYS A 309 11.75 5.19 31.90
CA LYS A 309 12.79 5.72 32.80
C LYS A 309 12.20 6.40 34.04
N GLY A 310 10.86 6.53 34.14
CA GLY A 310 10.18 7.22 35.23
C GLY A 310 10.16 8.76 35.10
N ASP A 311 10.64 9.29 33.98
CA ASP A 311 10.54 10.72 33.66
C ASP A 311 9.19 11.02 32.96
N TYR A 312 8.15 10.96 33.78
CA TYR A 312 6.78 11.16 33.30
C TYR A 312 6.51 12.58 32.79
N ASN A 313 7.21 13.58 33.32
CA ASN A 313 7.04 14.97 32.87
C ASN A 313 7.54 15.16 31.45
N SER A 314 8.73 14.67 31.14
CA SER A 314 9.25 14.68 29.77
C SER A 314 8.39 13.83 28.84
N ALA A 315 7.93 12.64 29.29
CA ALA A 315 7.04 11.77 28.52
C ALA A 315 5.76 12.51 28.11
N LEU A 316 5.08 13.17 29.05
CA LEU A 316 3.88 13.98 28.75
C LEU A 316 4.15 15.11 27.76
N GLY A 317 5.32 15.74 27.85
CA GLY A 317 5.75 16.77 26.91
C GLY A 317 5.84 16.24 25.48
N TYR A 318 6.48 15.08 25.28
CA TYR A 318 6.60 14.44 23.96
C TYR A 318 5.26 13.93 23.45
N PHE A 319 4.42 13.29 24.28
CA PHE A 319 3.08 12.89 23.85
C PHE A 319 2.23 14.08 23.43
N ALA A 320 2.28 15.19 24.18
CA ALA A 320 1.57 16.41 23.82
C ALA A 320 2.09 17.02 22.51
N ALA A 321 3.41 17.01 22.27
CA ALA A 321 4.01 17.49 21.03
C ALA A 321 3.57 16.63 19.82
N GLY A 322 3.56 15.29 19.96
CA GLY A 322 3.05 14.39 18.91
C GLY A 322 1.58 14.61 18.62
N LEU A 323 0.74 14.76 19.64
CA LEU A 323 -0.71 15.04 19.49
C LEU A 323 -0.98 16.40 18.85
N ALA A 324 -0.11 17.39 19.03
CA ALA A 324 -0.24 18.70 18.41
C ALA A 324 -0.07 18.68 16.89
N LEU A 325 0.49 17.60 16.32
CA LEU A 325 0.58 17.39 14.87
C LEU A 325 -0.76 17.04 14.22
N GLY A 326 -1.80 16.77 15.02
CA GLY A 326 -3.15 16.54 14.56
C GLY A 326 -3.50 15.08 14.32
N ASP A 327 -4.22 14.80 13.23
CA ASP A 327 -4.69 13.45 12.91
C ASP A 327 -3.60 12.67 12.16
N THR A 328 -2.83 11.90 12.93
CA THR A 328 -1.71 11.09 12.46
C THR A 328 -1.95 9.62 12.78
N ASP A 329 -1.25 8.70 12.12
CA ASP A 329 -1.34 7.26 12.38
C ASP A 329 -0.94 6.91 13.84
N ALA A 330 -0.08 7.73 14.48
CA ALA A 330 0.35 7.54 15.86
C ALA A 330 -0.61 8.14 16.91
N LYS A 331 -1.69 8.80 16.51
CA LYS A 331 -2.60 9.50 17.44
C LYS A 331 -3.21 8.56 18.48
N LYS A 332 -3.58 7.36 18.05
CA LYS A 332 -4.16 6.34 18.93
C LYS A 332 -3.20 5.98 20.07
N GLU A 333 -1.97 5.64 19.73
CA GLU A 333 -0.94 5.27 20.68
C GLU A 333 -0.53 6.43 21.59
N LEU A 334 -0.40 7.63 21.01
CA LEU A 334 -0.08 8.84 21.78
C LEU A 334 -1.11 9.15 22.85
N MET A 335 -2.41 9.09 22.53
CA MET A 335 -3.49 9.32 23.49
C MET A 335 -3.51 8.26 24.58
N PHE A 336 -3.36 6.99 24.21
CA PHE A 336 -3.32 5.88 25.16
C PHE A 336 -2.13 6.03 26.12
N ASN A 337 -0.92 6.22 25.59
CA ASN A 337 0.30 6.36 26.39
C ASN A 337 0.26 7.61 27.29
N GLN A 338 -0.34 8.72 26.83
CA GLN A 338 -0.55 9.89 27.66
C GLN A 338 -1.46 9.58 28.86
N ALA A 339 -2.55 8.85 28.64
CA ALA A 339 -3.46 8.44 29.73
C ALA A 339 -2.76 7.52 30.73
N CYS A 340 -2.03 6.50 30.25
CA CYS A 340 -1.21 5.62 31.11
C CYS A 340 -0.16 6.42 31.92
N CYS A 341 0.47 7.42 31.30
CA CYS A 341 1.46 8.25 31.95
C CYS A 341 0.87 9.00 33.18
N TYR A 342 -0.34 9.57 33.04
CA TYR A 342 -1.05 10.17 34.18
C TYR A 342 -1.39 9.15 35.27
N GLU A 343 -1.74 7.92 34.88
CA GLU A 343 -1.99 6.84 35.84
C GLU A 343 -0.72 6.48 36.62
N TYR A 344 0.43 6.32 35.98
CA TYR A 344 1.72 6.08 36.66
C TYR A 344 2.14 7.23 37.58
N MET A 345 1.68 8.44 37.30
CA MET A 345 1.85 9.60 38.22
C MET A 345 0.84 9.64 39.35
N TYR A 346 -0.02 8.63 39.49
CA TYR A 346 -1.14 8.57 40.48
C TYR A 346 -2.14 9.73 40.28
N GLN A 347 -2.21 10.34 39.12
CA GLN A 347 -3.20 11.36 38.77
C GLN A 347 -4.46 10.70 38.19
N PHE A 348 -5.09 9.85 38.98
CA PHE A 348 -6.17 8.97 38.55
C PHE A 348 -7.36 9.69 37.93
N LYS A 349 -7.74 10.86 38.44
CA LYS A 349 -8.81 11.66 37.85
C LYS A 349 -8.48 12.09 36.44
N THR A 350 -7.26 12.61 36.20
CA THR A 350 -6.82 13.04 34.87
C THR A 350 -6.67 11.85 33.92
N ALA A 351 -6.14 10.72 34.41
CA ALA A 351 -6.06 9.49 33.62
C ALA A 351 -7.45 9.00 33.18
N TYR A 352 -8.44 9.01 34.10
CA TYR A 352 -9.83 8.69 33.79
C TYR A 352 -10.40 9.58 32.69
N GLU A 353 -10.23 10.91 32.80
CA GLU A 353 -10.67 11.87 31.80
C GLU A 353 -9.99 11.59 30.43
N LYS A 354 -8.69 11.30 30.40
CA LYS A 354 -7.94 11.00 29.17
C LYS A 354 -8.34 9.68 28.54
N PHE A 355 -8.58 8.63 29.30
CA PHE A 355 -9.15 7.40 28.75
C PHE A 355 -10.58 7.60 28.24
N GLY A 356 -11.38 8.48 28.86
CA GLY A 356 -12.69 8.87 28.35
C GLY A 356 -12.60 9.54 26.97
N GLU A 357 -11.71 10.56 26.82
CA GLU A 357 -11.44 11.22 25.53
C GLU A 357 -10.95 10.22 24.45
N TYR A 358 -10.13 9.25 24.85
CA TYR A 358 -9.66 8.19 23.98
C TYR A 358 -10.80 7.29 23.49
N LEU A 359 -11.67 6.83 24.40
CA LEU A 359 -12.78 5.93 24.07
C LEU A 359 -13.90 6.58 23.26
N GLU A 360 -14.01 7.90 23.25
CA GLU A 360 -14.90 8.61 22.31
C GLU A 360 -14.46 8.40 20.84
N LEU A 361 -13.16 8.27 20.61
CA LEU A 361 -12.59 8.06 19.26
C LEU A 361 -12.41 6.57 18.92
N TYR A 362 -12.10 5.76 19.92
CA TYR A 362 -11.75 4.33 19.79
C TYR A 362 -12.61 3.46 20.73
N PRO A 363 -13.95 3.41 20.53
CA PRO A 363 -14.88 2.79 21.48
C PRO A 363 -14.70 1.28 21.64
N ASP A 364 -14.08 0.61 20.68
CA ASP A 364 -13.91 -0.85 20.67
C ASP A 364 -12.59 -1.32 21.30
N ASP A 365 -11.79 -0.39 21.87
CA ASP A 365 -10.53 -0.76 22.53
C ASP A 365 -10.79 -1.30 23.94
N GLU A 366 -10.72 -2.63 24.07
CA GLU A 366 -11.01 -3.33 25.33
C GLU A 366 -10.00 -2.99 26.45
N ALA A 367 -8.72 -2.78 26.09
CA ALA A 367 -7.69 -2.43 27.07
C ALA A 367 -7.96 -1.04 27.68
N ALA A 368 -8.26 -0.05 26.84
CA ALA A 368 -8.61 1.29 27.31
C ALA A 368 -9.90 1.29 28.12
N ARG A 369 -10.89 0.48 27.74
CA ARG A 369 -12.15 0.34 28.48
C ARG A 369 -11.92 -0.25 29.88
N HIS A 370 -11.09 -1.28 29.98
CA HIS A 370 -10.71 -1.88 31.24
C HIS A 370 -10.08 -0.85 32.20
N GLU A 371 -9.11 -0.07 31.70
CA GLU A 371 -8.46 0.98 32.51
C GLU A 371 -9.43 2.11 32.89
N TYR A 372 -10.31 2.52 32.01
CA TYR A 372 -11.34 3.51 32.27
C TYR A 372 -12.30 3.07 33.38
N GLU A 373 -12.80 1.83 33.31
CA GLU A 373 -13.67 1.26 34.35
C GLU A 373 -12.94 1.13 35.69
N PHE A 374 -11.69 0.67 35.67
CA PHE A 374 -10.86 0.59 36.89
C PHE A 374 -10.67 1.96 37.55
N LEU A 375 -10.37 2.99 36.74
CA LEU A 375 -10.15 4.35 37.25
C LEU A 375 -11.43 5.03 37.73
N SER A 376 -12.61 4.64 37.24
CA SER A 376 -13.90 5.18 37.66
C SER A 376 -14.21 4.96 39.19
N THR A 377 -13.50 4.05 39.81
CA THR A 377 -13.66 3.67 41.22
C THR A 377 -12.61 4.28 42.18
N ARG A 378 -11.72 5.18 41.66
CA ARG A 378 -10.57 5.71 42.37
C ARG A 378 -10.51 7.25 42.53
#